data_b84471a58b44bf51d4895500a269710d
#
_entry.id   b84471a58b44bf51d4895500a269710d
#
_cell.length_a   1.000
_cell.length_b   1.000
_cell.length_c   1.000
_cell.angle_alpha   90.00
_cell.angle_beta   90.00
_cell.angle_gamma   90.00
#
_symmetry.space_group_name_H-M   'P 1'
#
loop_
_entity.id
_entity.type
_entity.pdbx_description
1 polymer ?
#
loop_
_entity_poly.entity_id
_entity_poly.type
_entity_poly.pdbx_seq_one_letter_code
_entity_poly.pdbx_strand_id
1 'polypeptide(L)'
;DNEETVIWAIRQQLRRLHIEKPVFLKFSWYEPNKRRDHDNVSSFGRKVIQDALVKCGVLKDDGWDYVIGFTDQFFCDRNEPRIEVLIEERE
;
A
#
# COMPACT_ATOMS: atom_id res chain seq x y z
N ASP A 1 -4.81 -13.30 -8.88
CA ASP A 1 -5.40 -12.87 -7.62
C ASP A 1 -4.90 -11.47 -7.23
N ASN A 2 -5.47 -10.90 -6.19
CA ASN A 2 -5.16 -9.52 -5.81
C ASN A 2 -3.69 -9.32 -5.42
N GLU A 3 -3.12 -10.27 -4.71
CA GLU A 3 -1.73 -10.16 -4.29
C GLU A 3 -0.79 -10.20 -5.50
N GLU A 4 -1.04 -11.09 -6.44
CA GLU A 4 -0.20 -11.18 -7.64
C GLU A 4 -0.25 -9.89 -8.46
N THR A 5 -1.43 -9.29 -8.58
CA THR A 5 -1.59 -8.02 -9.28
C THR A 5 -0.79 -6.92 -8.60
N VAL A 6 -0.86 -6.86 -7.28
CA VAL A 6 -0.12 -5.86 -6.49
C VAL A 6 1.40 -6.09 -6.62
N ILE A 7 1.84 -7.33 -6.53
CA ILE A 7 3.26 -7.66 -6.70
C ILE A 7 3.76 -7.20 -8.06
N TRP A 8 2.99 -7.48 -9.11
CA TRP A 8 3.37 -7.07 -10.46
C TRP A 8 3.51 -5.54 -10.54
N ALA A 9 2.53 -4.81 -9.99
CA ALA A 9 2.56 -3.34 -10.01
C ALA A 9 3.77 -2.79 -9.25
N ILE A 10 4.08 -3.36 -8.09
CA ILE A 10 5.24 -2.94 -7.29
C ILE A 10 6.53 -3.18 -8.08
N ARG A 11 6.66 -4.33 -8.71
CA ARG A 11 7.85 -4.63 -9.51
C ARG A 11 8.02 -3.69 -10.68
N GLN A 12 6.92 -3.22 -11.27
CA GLN A 12 6.98 -2.26 -12.37
C GLN A 12 7.36 -0.87 -11.89
N GLN A 13 6.86 -0.44 -10.74
CA GLN A 13 7.02 0.92 -10.27
C GLN A 13 8.22 1.12 -9.34
N LEU A 14 8.54 0.12 -8.51
CA LEU A 14 9.56 0.22 -7.48
C LEU A 14 10.70 -0.77 -7.72
N ARG A 15 11.09 -0.89 -8.95
CA ARG A 15 12.08 -1.83 -9.40
C ARG A 15 13.37 -1.70 -8.61
N ARG A 16 13.79 -2.78 -7.93
CA ARG A 16 15.03 -2.85 -7.15
C ARG A 16 15.11 -1.87 -5.98
N LEU A 17 14.01 -1.19 -5.67
CA LEU A 17 14.00 -0.36 -4.48
C LEU A 17 14.04 -1.25 -3.25
N HIS A 18 14.93 -0.94 -2.33
CA HIS A 18 15.06 -1.67 -1.07
C HIS A 18 15.27 -0.64 0.03
N ILE A 19 14.36 -0.63 1.00
CA ILE A 19 14.39 0.36 2.07
C ILE A 19 14.70 -0.36 3.38
N GLU A 20 15.73 0.09 4.08
CA GLU A 20 16.10 -0.49 5.37
C GLU A 20 15.67 0.37 6.55
N LYS A 21 15.40 1.64 6.31
CA LYS A 21 14.92 2.54 7.36
C LYS A 21 13.46 2.28 7.69
N PRO A 22 13.02 2.62 8.91
CA PRO A 22 11.59 2.58 9.19
C PRO A 22 10.81 3.49 8.24
N VAL A 23 9.58 3.09 7.91
CA VAL A 23 8.75 3.85 6.99
C VAL A 23 7.39 4.16 7.61
N PHE A 24 6.79 5.23 7.14
CA PHE A 24 5.41 5.57 7.38
C PHE A 24 4.67 5.44 6.06
N LEU A 25 3.52 4.77 6.05
CA LEU A 25 2.78 4.52 4.80
C LEU A 25 1.54 5.41 4.76
N LYS A 26 1.35 6.07 3.63
CA LYS A 26 0.13 6.86 3.40
C LYS A 26 -0.63 6.24 2.25
N PHE A 27 -1.82 5.72 2.56
CA PHE A 27 -2.67 5.09 1.56
C PHE A 27 -3.76 6.05 1.11
N SER A 28 -3.94 6.15 -0.19
CA SER A 28 -5.06 6.90 -0.77
C SER A 28 -5.88 5.91 -1.60
N TRP A 29 -7.13 5.74 -1.19
CA TRP A 29 -8.05 4.75 -1.76
C TRP A 29 -9.04 5.48 -2.66
N TYR A 30 -8.93 5.28 -3.96
CA TYR A 30 -9.81 5.92 -4.95
C TYR A 30 -10.83 4.88 -5.40
N GLU A 31 -12.04 4.98 -4.87
CA GLU A 31 -13.14 4.06 -5.19
C GLU A 31 -14.01 4.63 -6.30
N PRO A 32 -14.62 3.77 -7.12
CA PRO A 32 -15.50 4.26 -8.20
C PRO A 32 -16.80 4.87 -7.68
N ASN A 33 -17.21 4.52 -6.47
CA ASN A 33 -18.43 5.03 -5.83
C ASN A 33 -18.30 4.86 -4.31
N LYS A 34 -19.35 5.23 -3.58
CA LYS A 34 -19.33 5.23 -2.10
C LYS A 34 -20.08 4.05 -1.50
N ARG A 35 -20.19 2.94 -2.21
CA ARG A 35 -20.98 1.79 -1.74
C ARG A 35 -20.32 1.02 -0.62
N ARG A 36 -18.99 0.93 -0.61
CA ARG A 36 -18.27 0.17 0.42
C ARG A 36 -17.87 1.09 1.56
N ASP A 37 -17.94 0.57 2.79
CA ASP A 37 -17.44 1.27 3.97
C ASP A 37 -15.92 1.37 3.93
N HIS A 38 -15.38 2.36 4.61
CA HIS A 38 -13.93 2.59 4.66
C HIS A 38 -13.17 1.35 5.14
N ASP A 39 -13.66 0.67 6.17
CA ASP A 39 -12.99 -0.53 6.67
C ASP A 39 -12.95 -1.64 5.62
N ASN A 40 -14.03 -1.81 4.87
CA ASN A 40 -14.07 -2.81 3.79
C ASN A 40 -13.12 -2.46 2.65
N VAL A 41 -12.90 -1.16 2.41
CA VAL A 41 -11.97 -0.72 1.38
C VAL A 41 -10.54 -1.00 1.81
N SER A 42 -10.17 -0.58 3.02
CA SER A 42 -8.76 -0.46 3.39
C SER A 42 -8.16 -1.64 4.14
N SER A 43 -8.93 -2.33 4.99
CA SER A 43 -8.33 -3.33 5.88
C SER A 43 -7.66 -4.49 5.13
N PHE A 44 -8.36 -5.08 4.19
CA PHE A 44 -7.80 -6.17 3.40
C PHE A 44 -6.70 -5.66 2.46
N GLY A 45 -6.94 -4.52 1.83
CA GLY A 45 -5.98 -3.94 0.89
C GLY A 45 -4.65 -3.58 1.53
N ARG A 46 -4.67 -3.00 2.73
CA ARG A 46 -3.43 -2.68 3.43
C ARG A 46 -2.60 -3.94 3.69
N LYS A 47 -3.26 -5.00 4.13
CA LYS A 47 -2.58 -6.26 4.40
C LYS A 47 -1.93 -6.81 3.14
N VAL A 48 -2.66 -6.85 2.04
CA VAL A 48 -2.16 -7.34 0.76
C VAL A 48 -0.96 -6.51 0.29
N ILE A 49 -1.07 -5.19 0.37
CA ILE A 49 0.00 -4.29 -0.10
C ILE A 49 1.26 -4.43 0.76
N GLN A 50 1.11 -4.47 2.09
CA GLN A 50 2.27 -4.62 2.96
C GLN A 50 2.95 -5.97 2.75
N ASP A 51 2.19 -7.05 2.64
CA ASP A 51 2.75 -8.37 2.34
C ASP A 51 3.51 -8.36 1.01
N ALA A 52 2.94 -7.70 0.01
CA ALA A 52 3.55 -7.62 -1.31
C ALA A 52 4.85 -6.80 -1.30
N LEU A 53 4.87 -5.70 -0.55
CA LEU A 53 6.09 -4.89 -0.41
C LEU A 53 7.23 -5.70 0.22
N VAL A 54 6.92 -6.54 1.19
CA VAL A 54 7.91 -7.42 1.80
C VAL A 54 8.35 -8.50 0.80
N LYS A 55 7.42 -9.13 0.12
CA LYS A 55 7.73 -10.18 -0.87
C LYS A 55 8.57 -9.66 -2.02
N CYS A 56 8.37 -8.42 -2.41
CA CYS A 56 9.16 -7.80 -3.48
C CYS A 56 10.50 -7.25 -3.00
N GLY A 57 10.78 -7.34 -1.71
CA GLY A 57 12.04 -6.87 -1.15
C GLY A 57 12.13 -5.36 -0.98
N VAL A 58 11.03 -4.64 -1.17
CA VAL A 58 11.01 -3.18 -0.93
C VAL A 58 11.17 -2.90 0.55
N LEU A 59 10.45 -3.64 1.39
CA LEU A 59 10.58 -3.58 2.84
C LEU A 59 11.17 -4.89 3.33
N LYS A 60 11.97 -4.81 4.38
CA LYS A 60 12.56 -6.01 4.98
C LYS A 60 11.52 -6.83 5.73
N ASP A 61 10.59 -6.15 6.40
CA ASP A 61 9.54 -6.77 7.20
C ASP A 61 8.45 -5.73 7.39
N ASP A 62 7.27 -6.16 7.83
CA ASP A 62 6.15 -5.26 8.10
C ASP A 62 5.86 -5.06 9.59
N GLY A 63 6.78 -5.50 10.46
CA GLY A 63 6.65 -5.33 11.90
C GLY A 63 6.89 -3.89 12.35
N TRP A 64 6.76 -3.68 13.66
CA TRP A 64 6.83 -2.34 14.27
C TRP A 64 8.11 -1.59 14.00
N ASP A 65 9.22 -2.29 13.81
CA ASP A 65 10.51 -1.65 13.58
C ASP A 65 10.66 -1.14 12.14
N TYR A 66 9.85 -1.63 11.22
CA TYR A 66 9.95 -1.30 9.80
C TYR A 66 8.77 -0.49 9.29
N VAL A 67 7.57 -0.73 9.79
CA VAL A 67 6.39 0.08 9.47
C VAL A 67 5.92 0.71 10.76
N ILE A 68 6.26 1.99 10.94
CA ILE A 68 5.99 2.68 12.21
C ILE A 68 4.59 3.25 12.29
N GLY A 69 3.87 3.30 11.19
CA GLY A 69 2.50 3.75 11.18
C GLY A 69 1.98 3.91 9.76
N PHE A 70 0.70 4.22 9.67
CA PHE A 70 0.08 4.47 8.38
C PHE A 70 -1.14 5.36 8.53
N THR A 71 -1.58 5.96 7.42
CA THR A 71 -2.84 6.68 7.34
C THR A 71 -3.61 6.21 6.13
N ASP A 72 -4.93 6.36 6.19
CA ASP A 72 -5.82 6.07 5.08
C ASP A 72 -6.63 7.32 4.75
N GLN A 73 -6.71 7.65 3.47
CA GLN A 73 -7.62 8.67 2.97
C GLN A 73 -8.46 8.05 1.86
N PHE A 74 -9.69 8.51 1.74
CA PHE A 74 -10.67 7.90 0.85
C PHE A 74 -11.22 8.93 -0.10
N PHE A 75 -11.25 8.57 -1.38
CA PHE A 75 -11.70 9.45 -2.45
C PHE A 75 -12.64 8.67 -3.37
N CYS A 76 -13.46 9.39 -4.10
CA CYS A 76 -14.30 8.80 -5.12
C CYS A 76 -13.80 9.26 -6.48
N ASP A 77 -13.41 8.32 -7.33
CA ASP A 77 -12.97 8.61 -8.70
C ASP A 77 -13.57 7.56 -9.62
N ARG A 78 -14.66 7.93 -10.27
CA ARG A 78 -15.38 7.01 -11.13
C ARG A 78 -14.57 6.57 -12.34
N ASN A 79 -13.73 7.46 -12.84
CA ASN A 79 -13.02 7.21 -14.11
C ASN A 79 -11.77 6.37 -13.91
N GLU A 80 -11.12 6.50 -12.77
CA GLU A 80 -9.84 5.84 -12.55
C GLU A 80 -9.69 5.37 -11.10
N PRO A 81 -10.49 4.35 -10.71
CA PRO A 81 -10.36 3.76 -9.37
C PRO A 81 -8.95 3.19 -9.23
N ARG A 82 -8.32 3.46 -8.10
CA ARG A 82 -6.94 3.02 -7.89
C ARG A 82 -6.56 3.15 -6.42
N ILE A 83 -5.38 2.63 -6.10
CA ILE A 83 -4.77 2.78 -4.79
C ILE A 83 -3.43 3.46 -4.99
N GLU A 84 -3.18 4.52 -4.24
CA GLU A 84 -1.89 5.19 -4.23
C GLU A 84 -1.26 5.01 -2.87
N VAL A 85 0.02 4.67 -2.84
CA VAL A 85 0.76 4.46 -1.59
C VAL A 85 2.00 5.34 -1.63
N LEU A 86 2.12 6.20 -0.64
CA LEU A 86 3.33 6.99 -0.43
C LEU A 86 4.13 6.34 0.70
N ILE A 87 5.38 6.01 0.42
CA ILE A 87 6.29 5.41 1.39
C ILE A 87 7.26 6.49 1.84
N GLU A 88 7.18 6.86 3.12
CA GLU A 88 8.07 7.89 3.68
C GLU A 88 9.08 7.25 4.60
N GLU A 89 10.35 7.40 4.29
CA GLU A 89 11.41 6.94 5.18
C GLU A 89 11.49 7.84 6.41
N ARG A 90 11.72 7.24 7.56
CA ARG A 90 11.87 7.94 8.83
C ARG A 90 13.21 7.61 9.47
N GLU A 91 13.74 8.54 10.22
CA GLU A 91 14.97 8.34 10.97
C GLU A 91 14.76 7.51 12.23
#